data_2d6828ec769119e07c13cb1fd1c2faf9
#
_entry.id   2d6828ec769119e07c13cb1fd1c2faf9
#
_cell.length_a   1.000
_cell.length_b   1.000
_cell.length_c   1.000
_cell.angle_alpha   90.00
_cell.angle_beta   90.00
_cell.angle_gamma   90.00
#
_symmetry.space_group_name_H-M   'P 1'
#
loop_
_entity.id
_entity.type
_entity.pdbx_description
1 polymer ?
#
loop_
_entity_poly.entity_id
_entity_poly.type
_entity_poly.pdbx_seq_one_letter_code
_entity_poly.pdbx_strand_id
1 'polypeptide(L)'
;MLTKANSCRSVGLFDRKGASLNTTPLINQLAGQIVDYVRTQDNPFGMRLIERKLAEQLKVSRSPVRSALKILENQGFVQTAPNGGFLVSWRGEELNLPSFESPTSDENDIYAKIAVDRLEGRLPDRVTEKELCRLYDLTKAPLAKVLRRIHSEGWIERLPGHGWEFLPMLTSMQSYKDSYRFRLTIEPAAILEPTFELDREALESVRDQQQRLIDGEIWDISNPDLFDLNSHLHEAIVECSRNMFFIESLRRIDRIRRLIEYKRSLDRKYAIVRSREHVHLVNLLLNGNRRAAADFMTEHLSSVSVMKVSD
;
A
#
# COMPACT_ATOMS: atom_id res chain seq x y z
N MET A 1 -34.52 -23.11 39.33
CA MET A 1 -33.14 -23.60 39.14
C MET A 1 -32.42 -22.66 38.19
N LEU A 2 -31.39 -22.02 38.70
CA LEU A 2 -30.62 -20.98 38.08
C LEU A 2 -29.67 -21.54 37.02
N THR A 3 -29.59 -20.93 35.83
CA THR A 3 -28.46 -21.08 34.91
C THR A 3 -27.84 -19.72 34.61
N LYS A 4 -26.59 -19.64 34.94
CA LYS A 4 -25.71 -18.46 34.92
C LYS A 4 -25.39 -18.02 33.49
N ALA A 5 -25.48 -16.71 33.26
CA ALA A 5 -24.91 -16.03 32.11
C ALA A 5 -23.38 -16.03 32.21
N ASN A 6 -22.69 -16.47 31.15
CA ASN A 6 -21.25 -16.33 31.01
C ASN A 6 -20.93 -15.00 30.32
N SER A 7 -20.32 -14.13 31.10
CA SER A 7 -19.70 -12.87 30.70
C SER A 7 -18.46 -13.16 29.85
N CYS A 8 -18.47 -12.74 28.61
CA CYS A 8 -17.28 -12.71 27.76
C CYS A 8 -16.39 -11.53 28.18
N ARG A 9 -15.30 -11.82 28.88
CA ARG A 9 -14.25 -10.84 29.23
C ARG A 9 -13.38 -10.59 28.01
N SER A 10 -13.25 -9.33 27.62
CA SER A 10 -12.22 -8.83 26.73
C SER A 10 -10.83 -9.13 27.30
N VAL A 11 -10.07 -9.96 26.61
CA VAL A 11 -8.68 -10.26 26.96
C VAL A 11 -7.82 -9.10 26.45
N GLY A 12 -7.42 -8.19 27.33
CA GLY A 12 -6.35 -7.23 27.07
C GLY A 12 -5.02 -7.98 26.95
N LEU A 13 -4.27 -7.73 25.89
CA LEU A 13 -2.89 -8.21 25.74
C LEU A 13 -1.98 -7.49 26.74
N PHE A 14 -1.63 -8.19 27.80
CA PHE A 14 -0.57 -7.78 28.73
C PHE A 14 0.68 -8.61 28.47
N ASP A 15 1.85 -7.96 28.51
CA ASP A 15 3.13 -8.64 28.57
C ASP A 15 3.20 -9.47 29.87
N ARG A 16 4.03 -10.53 29.91
CA ARG A 16 4.25 -11.36 31.12
C ARG A 16 4.79 -10.60 32.34
N LYS A 17 5.03 -9.29 32.20
CA LYS A 17 5.47 -8.36 33.27
C LYS A 17 4.50 -7.20 33.51
N GLY A 18 3.28 -7.21 32.92
CA GLY A 18 2.23 -6.23 33.24
C GLY A 18 2.41 -4.82 32.67
N ALA A 19 3.34 -4.61 31.74
CA ALA A 19 3.52 -3.32 31.06
C ALA A 19 2.67 -3.24 29.80
N SER A 20 1.82 -2.20 29.68
CA SER A 20 1.08 -1.89 28.47
C SER A 20 2.05 -1.54 27.34
N LEU A 21 2.10 -2.32 26.28
CA LEU A 21 2.86 -1.98 25.09
C LEU A 21 2.13 -0.85 24.35
N ASN A 22 2.72 0.35 24.32
CA ASN A 22 2.25 1.44 23.47
C ASN A 22 2.45 1.05 21.99
N THR A 23 1.42 0.46 21.38
CA THR A 23 1.40 0.12 19.96
C THR A 23 1.02 1.37 19.16
N THR A 24 2.00 1.99 18.52
CA THR A 24 1.75 3.05 17.52
C THR A 24 1.55 2.43 16.13
N PRO A 25 0.83 3.10 15.20
CA PRO A 25 0.67 2.62 13.83
C PRO A 25 1.99 2.26 13.14
N LEU A 26 3.04 3.06 13.38
CA LEU A 26 4.39 2.81 12.88
C LEU A 26 4.95 1.47 13.39
N ILE A 27 4.77 1.15 14.65
CA ILE A 27 5.30 -0.09 15.24
C ILE A 27 4.61 -1.31 14.64
N ASN A 28 3.30 -1.25 14.41
CA ASN A 28 2.55 -2.33 13.75
C ASN A 28 2.97 -2.49 12.28
N GLN A 29 3.15 -1.40 11.55
CA GLN A 29 3.65 -1.42 10.18
C GLN A 29 5.04 -2.07 10.11
N LEU A 30 5.96 -1.68 10.99
CA LEU A 30 7.30 -2.26 11.07
C LEU A 30 7.26 -3.75 11.42
N ALA A 31 6.34 -4.17 12.30
CA ALA A 31 6.17 -5.60 12.60
C ALA A 31 5.72 -6.38 11.35
N GLY A 32 4.79 -5.84 10.55
CA GLY A 32 4.40 -6.41 9.25
C GLY A 32 5.58 -6.52 8.30
N GLN A 33 6.32 -5.46 8.07
CA GLN A 33 7.50 -5.45 7.20
C GLN A 33 8.58 -6.44 7.65
N ILE A 34 8.78 -6.64 8.96
CA ILE A 34 9.71 -7.65 9.48
C ILE A 34 9.19 -9.07 9.19
N VAL A 35 7.89 -9.32 9.32
CA VAL A 35 7.29 -10.61 8.96
C VAL A 35 7.47 -10.91 7.48
N ASP A 36 7.17 -9.94 6.62
CA ASP A 36 7.32 -10.08 5.18
C ASP A 36 8.78 -10.33 4.80
N TYR A 37 9.72 -9.58 5.36
CA TYR A 37 11.16 -9.84 5.17
C TYR A 37 11.56 -11.26 5.56
N VAL A 38 11.07 -11.77 6.69
CA VAL A 38 11.37 -13.14 7.14
C VAL A 38 10.76 -14.18 6.20
N ARG A 39 9.57 -13.96 5.68
CA ARG A 39 8.89 -14.87 4.75
C ARG A 39 9.60 -15.01 3.40
N THR A 40 10.33 -13.98 2.97
CA THR A 40 11.12 -14.03 1.72
C THR A 40 12.43 -14.80 1.86
N GLN A 41 12.80 -15.24 3.07
CA GLN A 41 14.05 -15.95 3.29
C GLN A 41 13.88 -17.48 3.18
N ASP A 42 14.83 -18.14 2.54
CA ASP A 42 14.89 -19.59 2.50
C ASP A 42 15.15 -20.14 3.91
N ASN A 43 14.23 -20.94 4.45
CA ASN A 43 14.31 -21.55 5.77
C ASN A 43 14.57 -20.56 6.94
N PRO A 44 13.60 -19.68 7.24
CA PRO A 44 13.79 -18.59 8.20
C PRO A 44 13.87 -19.07 9.67
N PHE A 45 13.52 -20.30 9.99
CA PHE A 45 13.54 -20.81 11.35
C PHE A 45 14.94 -20.74 11.96
N GLY A 46 15.07 -20.10 13.14
CA GLY A 46 16.34 -19.88 13.80
C GLY A 46 17.17 -18.71 13.23
N MET A 47 16.71 -18.04 12.17
CA MET A 47 17.38 -16.86 11.63
C MET A 47 17.49 -15.77 12.68
N ARG A 48 18.66 -15.15 12.80
CA ARG A 48 18.91 -14.08 13.76
C ARG A 48 18.53 -12.72 13.18
N LEU A 49 17.59 -12.06 13.84
CA LEU A 49 17.17 -10.70 13.55
C LEU A 49 17.97 -9.71 14.41
N ILE A 50 18.71 -8.81 13.75
CA ILE A 50 19.56 -7.81 14.40
C ILE A 50 18.88 -6.45 14.26
N GLU A 51 18.48 -5.84 15.39
CA GLU A 51 17.79 -4.54 15.44
C GLU A 51 18.48 -3.46 14.60
N ARG A 52 19.81 -3.37 14.63
CA ARG A 52 20.55 -2.37 13.87
C ARG A 52 20.41 -2.57 12.36
N LYS A 53 20.54 -3.81 11.86
CA LYS A 53 20.39 -4.10 10.43
C LYS A 53 18.97 -3.84 9.95
N LEU A 54 17.97 -4.25 10.72
CA LEU A 54 16.56 -3.97 10.41
C LEU A 54 16.27 -2.46 10.43
N ALA A 55 16.83 -1.71 11.36
CA ALA A 55 16.67 -0.26 11.44
C ALA A 55 17.29 0.46 10.22
N GLU A 56 18.48 0.02 9.79
CA GLU A 56 19.13 0.51 8.58
C GLU A 56 18.31 0.17 7.32
N GLN A 57 17.86 -1.07 7.19
CA GLN A 57 17.06 -1.55 6.04
C GLN A 57 15.69 -0.88 5.95
N LEU A 58 15.01 -0.69 7.09
CA LEU A 58 13.69 -0.07 7.16
C LEU A 58 13.75 1.47 7.27
N LYS A 59 14.96 2.05 7.23
CA LYS A 59 15.23 3.51 7.30
C LYS A 59 14.57 4.20 8.50
N VAL A 60 14.59 3.54 9.66
CA VAL A 60 14.02 4.03 10.92
C VAL A 60 15.04 3.94 12.06
N SER A 61 14.75 4.60 13.19
CA SER A 61 15.57 4.43 14.41
C SER A 61 15.39 3.04 15.04
N ARG A 62 16.32 2.61 15.88
CA ARG A 62 16.33 1.28 16.51
C ARG A 62 15.18 1.05 17.50
N SER A 63 14.69 2.13 18.14
CA SER A 63 13.65 2.03 19.16
C SER A 63 12.33 1.47 18.64
N PRO A 64 11.71 1.97 17.54
CA PRO A 64 10.49 1.41 16.98
C PRO A 64 10.69 -0.03 16.44
N VAL A 65 11.87 -0.37 15.89
CA VAL A 65 12.19 -1.76 15.46
C VAL A 65 12.19 -2.71 16.66
N ARG A 66 12.80 -2.31 17.78
CA ARG A 66 12.78 -3.09 19.04
C ARG A 66 11.35 -3.30 19.54
N SER A 67 10.52 -2.26 19.48
CA SER A 67 9.12 -2.35 19.88
C SER A 67 8.32 -3.31 18.96
N ALA A 68 8.55 -3.26 17.66
CA ALA A 68 7.96 -4.18 16.69
C ALA A 68 8.40 -5.63 16.95
N LEU A 69 9.68 -5.88 17.19
CA LEU A 69 10.20 -7.23 17.52
C LEU A 69 9.63 -7.75 18.84
N LYS A 70 9.37 -6.90 19.84
CA LYS A 70 8.68 -7.31 21.07
C LYS A 70 7.23 -7.71 20.84
N ILE A 71 6.52 -7.03 19.94
CA ILE A 71 5.17 -7.45 19.54
C ILE A 71 5.23 -8.83 18.89
N LEU A 72 6.15 -9.03 17.96
CA LEU A 72 6.35 -10.33 17.27
C LEU A 72 6.79 -11.44 18.24
N GLU A 73 7.54 -11.10 19.31
CA GLU A 73 7.89 -12.03 20.38
C GLU A 73 6.67 -12.46 21.19
N ASN A 74 5.80 -11.53 21.57
CA ASN A 74 4.55 -11.84 22.29
C ASN A 74 3.61 -12.71 21.44
N GLN A 75 3.70 -12.63 20.13
CA GLN A 75 2.95 -13.43 19.17
C GLN A 75 3.62 -14.77 18.86
N GLY A 76 4.81 -15.05 19.39
CA GLY A 76 5.53 -16.29 19.16
C GLY A 76 6.23 -16.40 17.80
N PHE A 77 6.26 -15.29 17.02
CA PHE A 77 6.96 -15.27 15.72
C PHE A 77 8.47 -15.22 15.87
N VAL A 78 8.95 -14.51 16.90
CA VAL A 78 10.36 -14.47 17.27
C VAL A 78 10.52 -14.77 18.77
N GLN A 79 11.73 -15.10 19.19
CA GLN A 79 12.11 -15.25 20.59
C GLN A 79 13.41 -14.51 20.89
N THR A 80 13.57 -14.02 22.10
CA THR A 80 14.83 -13.40 22.52
C THR A 80 15.97 -14.42 22.50
N ALA A 81 17.09 -14.07 21.86
CA ALA A 81 18.28 -14.91 21.81
C ALA A 81 19.10 -14.82 23.11
N PRO A 82 19.73 -15.90 23.58
CA PRO A 82 20.57 -15.91 24.80
C PRO A 82 21.70 -14.86 24.79
N ASN A 83 22.24 -14.57 23.59
CA ASN A 83 23.33 -13.62 23.38
C ASN A 83 22.84 -12.25 22.85
N GLY A 84 21.60 -11.87 23.15
CA GLY A 84 20.95 -10.63 22.69
C GLY A 84 20.45 -10.68 21.24
N GLY A 85 19.49 -9.84 20.91
CA GLY A 85 18.74 -9.86 19.64
C GLY A 85 17.59 -10.85 19.66
N PHE A 86 17.03 -11.14 18.49
CA PHE A 86 15.87 -12.02 18.33
C PHE A 86 16.18 -13.15 17.34
N LEU A 87 15.57 -14.31 17.54
CA LEU A 87 15.61 -15.46 16.64
C LEU A 87 14.20 -15.73 16.13
N VAL A 88 14.07 -16.02 14.84
CA VAL A 88 12.81 -16.45 14.26
C VAL A 88 12.42 -17.80 14.82
N SER A 89 11.26 -17.90 15.45
CA SER A 89 10.68 -19.14 16.00
C SER A 89 9.57 -19.74 15.13
N TRP A 90 9.21 -19.07 14.03
CA TRP A 90 8.20 -19.49 13.08
C TRP A 90 8.70 -20.62 12.17
N ARG A 91 7.84 -21.67 11.97
CA ARG A 91 8.16 -22.87 11.19
C ARG A 91 7.35 -23.05 9.90
N GLY A 92 6.66 -22.01 9.43
CA GLY A 92 5.97 -22.07 8.13
C GLY A 92 4.52 -22.56 8.12
N GLU A 93 4.11 -23.32 9.14
CA GLU A 93 2.74 -23.84 9.24
C GLU A 93 2.13 -23.46 10.58
N GLU A 94 1.05 -22.83 10.74
CA GLU A 94 0.32 -22.54 12.00
C GLU A 94 0.86 -21.42 12.91
N LEU A 95 1.02 -20.23 12.40
CA LEU A 95 0.82 -19.07 13.24
C LEU A 95 -0.39 -18.30 12.70
N ASN A 96 -1.51 -18.34 13.45
CA ASN A 96 -2.48 -17.26 13.46
C ASN A 96 -1.77 -16.00 13.98
N LEU A 97 -0.86 -15.47 13.16
CA LEU A 97 -0.47 -14.09 13.34
C LEU A 97 -1.80 -13.35 13.27
N PRO A 98 -2.12 -12.46 14.23
CA PRO A 98 -3.16 -11.50 13.96
C PRO A 98 -2.74 -10.93 12.62
N SER A 99 -3.56 -11.15 11.60
CA SER A 99 -3.43 -10.46 10.35
C SER A 99 -3.20 -9.02 10.76
N PHE A 100 -2.06 -8.42 10.36
CA PHE A 100 -1.94 -6.98 10.34
C PHE A 100 -3.08 -6.63 9.41
N GLU A 101 -4.23 -6.33 10.00
CA GLU A 101 -5.57 -6.52 9.50
C GLU A 101 -5.63 -6.13 8.03
N SER A 102 -5.73 -7.10 7.14
CA SER A 102 -6.39 -6.86 5.87
C SER A 102 -7.74 -6.21 6.23
N PRO A 103 -8.10 -5.07 5.64
CA PRO A 103 -9.32 -4.37 6.00
C PRO A 103 -10.46 -5.39 6.03
N THR A 104 -11.23 -5.44 7.12
CA THR A 104 -12.41 -6.30 7.17
C THR A 104 -13.34 -5.91 6.02
N SER A 105 -14.22 -6.82 5.59
CA SER A 105 -15.20 -6.50 4.54
C SER A 105 -15.92 -5.19 4.87
N ASP A 106 -16.28 -4.96 6.13
CA ASP A 106 -16.92 -3.74 6.62
C ASP A 106 -16.04 -2.48 6.48
N GLU A 107 -14.73 -2.57 6.70
CA GLU A 107 -13.80 -1.43 6.52
C GLU A 107 -13.63 -1.06 5.04
N ASN A 108 -13.58 -2.06 4.15
CA ASN A 108 -13.55 -1.84 2.72
C ASN A 108 -14.86 -1.21 2.21
N ASP A 109 -16.00 -1.63 2.74
CA ASP A 109 -17.31 -1.08 2.39
C ASP A 109 -17.45 0.38 2.84
N ILE A 110 -16.98 0.70 4.06
CA ILE A 110 -16.97 2.09 4.57
C ILE A 110 -16.05 2.96 3.71
N TYR A 111 -14.84 2.46 3.43
CA TYR A 111 -13.89 3.14 2.56
C TYR A 111 -14.50 3.45 1.18
N ALA A 112 -15.11 2.44 0.55
CA ALA A 112 -15.74 2.58 -0.76
C ALA A 112 -16.89 3.61 -0.74
N LYS A 113 -17.71 3.61 0.31
CA LYS A 113 -18.79 4.60 0.48
C LYS A 113 -18.25 6.02 0.59
N ILE A 114 -17.23 6.25 1.43
CA ILE A 114 -16.59 7.57 1.58
C ILE A 114 -15.98 8.02 0.24
N ALA A 115 -15.31 7.12 -0.48
CA ALA A 115 -14.72 7.41 -1.77
C ALA A 115 -15.76 7.82 -2.82
N VAL A 116 -16.87 7.07 -2.92
CA VAL A 116 -17.98 7.39 -3.83
C VAL A 116 -18.63 8.72 -3.46
N ASP A 117 -18.93 8.94 -2.17
CA ASP A 117 -19.57 10.17 -1.71
C ASP A 117 -18.68 11.39 -1.95
N ARG A 118 -17.38 11.24 -1.85
CA ARG A 118 -16.43 12.32 -2.18
C ARG A 118 -16.41 12.60 -3.68
N LEU A 119 -16.34 11.58 -4.52
CA LEU A 119 -16.36 11.72 -5.99
C LEU A 119 -17.65 12.36 -6.51
N GLU A 120 -18.77 12.07 -5.87
CA GLU A 120 -20.08 12.60 -6.26
C GLU A 120 -20.43 13.94 -5.60
N GLY A 121 -19.49 14.52 -4.84
CA GLY A 121 -19.67 15.82 -4.18
C GLY A 121 -20.65 15.81 -3.01
N ARG A 122 -21.03 14.64 -2.48
CA ARG A 122 -21.90 14.51 -1.31
C ARG A 122 -21.21 14.85 0.01
N LEU A 123 -19.88 14.74 0.05
CA LEU A 123 -19.08 15.14 1.21
C LEU A 123 -18.48 16.53 0.99
N PRO A 124 -18.60 17.45 1.97
CA PRO A 124 -17.94 18.74 1.91
C PRO A 124 -16.41 18.57 2.02
N ASP A 125 -15.66 19.62 1.67
CA ASP A 125 -14.19 19.57 1.73
C ASP A 125 -13.68 19.34 3.17
N ARG A 126 -14.38 19.83 4.18
CA ARG A 126 -14.03 19.67 5.60
C ARG A 126 -15.08 18.87 6.33
N VAL A 127 -14.64 17.88 7.09
CA VAL A 127 -15.50 16.97 7.86
C VAL A 127 -14.92 16.70 9.24
N THR A 128 -15.78 16.41 10.19
CA THR A 128 -15.37 15.92 11.52
C THR A 128 -15.63 14.42 11.65
N GLU A 129 -14.87 13.76 12.51
CA GLU A 129 -15.11 12.33 12.81
C GLU A 129 -16.54 12.10 13.32
N LYS A 130 -17.10 13.06 14.09
CA LYS A 130 -18.47 12.98 14.60
C LYS A 130 -19.51 13.00 13.49
N GLU A 131 -19.32 13.84 12.49
CA GLU A 131 -20.20 13.93 11.32
C GLU A 131 -20.15 12.65 10.49
N LEU A 132 -18.95 12.14 10.23
CA LEU A 132 -18.76 10.88 9.48
C LEU A 132 -19.34 9.68 10.24
N CYS A 133 -19.14 9.60 11.58
CA CYS A 133 -19.76 8.56 12.40
C CYS A 133 -21.29 8.58 12.27
N ARG A 134 -21.89 9.78 12.31
CA ARG A 134 -23.34 9.93 12.18
C ARG A 134 -23.84 9.61 10.76
N LEU A 135 -23.09 10.05 9.73
CA LEU A 135 -23.47 9.86 8.32
C LEU A 135 -23.47 8.38 7.91
N TYR A 136 -22.49 7.63 8.39
CA TYR A 136 -22.29 6.23 8.03
C TYR A 136 -22.73 5.23 9.11
N ASP A 137 -23.36 5.71 10.19
CA ASP A 137 -23.80 4.90 11.34
C ASP A 137 -22.67 4.05 11.94
N LEU A 138 -21.53 4.71 12.21
CA LEU A 138 -20.32 4.07 12.67
C LEU A 138 -19.90 4.49 14.07
N THR A 139 -19.21 3.59 14.75
CA THR A 139 -18.43 3.93 15.95
C THR A 139 -17.07 4.54 15.55
N LYS A 140 -16.40 5.18 16.52
CA LYS A 140 -15.12 5.86 16.25
C LYS A 140 -13.99 4.91 15.81
N ALA A 141 -13.95 3.68 16.30
CA ALA A 141 -12.82 2.79 16.07
C ALA A 141 -12.69 2.33 14.61
N PRO A 142 -13.73 1.78 13.93
CA PRO A 142 -13.66 1.44 12.51
C PRO A 142 -13.44 2.69 11.64
N LEU A 143 -14.12 3.81 11.92
CA LEU A 143 -13.89 5.05 11.17
C LEU A 143 -12.44 5.52 11.26
N ALA A 144 -11.82 5.47 12.45
CA ALA A 144 -10.43 5.89 12.63
C ALA A 144 -9.45 5.04 11.82
N LYS A 145 -9.73 3.74 11.61
CA LYS A 145 -8.92 2.87 10.74
C LYS A 145 -9.03 3.31 9.27
N VAL A 146 -10.26 3.51 8.80
CA VAL A 146 -10.52 3.99 7.44
C VAL A 146 -9.89 5.35 7.19
N LEU A 147 -10.03 6.32 8.09
CA LEU A 147 -9.42 7.65 7.95
C LEU A 147 -7.90 7.61 7.94
N ARG A 148 -7.27 6.72 8.73
CA ARG A 148 -5.81 6.50 8.66
C ARG A 148 -5.38 5.98 7.31
N ARG A 149 -6.12 5.02 6.74
CA ARG A 149 -5.88 4.51 5.38
C ARG A 149 -6.00 5.63 4.35
N ILE A 150 -7.11 6.37 4.35
CA ILE A 150 -7.35 7.50 3.46
C ILE A 150 -6.25 8.56 3.56
N HIS A 151 -5.78 8.83 4.79
CA HIS A 151 -4.68 9.76 5.05
C HIS A 151 -3.34 9.23 4.50
N SER A 152 -3.03 7.95 4.68
CA SER A 152 -1.82 7.35 4.11
C SER A 152 -1.83 7.32 2.58
N GLU A 153 -2.99 7.22 1.97
CA GLU A 153 -3.20 7.31 0.53
C GLU A 153 -3.17 8.76 0.00
N GLY A 154 -3.14 9.77 0.88
CA GLY A 154 -2.90 11.17 0.56
C GLY A 154 -4.08 11.91 -0.07
N TRP A 155 -5.33 11.51 0.21
CA TRP A 155 -6.51 12.26 -0.25
C TRP A 155 -7.36 12.87 0.87
N ILE A 156 -6.89 12.79 2.13
CA ILE A 156 -7.40 13.54 3.27
C ILE A 156 -6.24 13.97 4.19
N GLU A 157 -6.32 15.16 4.77
CA GLU A 157 -5.36 15.66 5.75
C GLU A 157 -6.06 16.01 7.05
N ARG A 158 -5.30 15.89 8.16
CA ARG A 158 -5.79 16.26 9.48
C ARG A 158 -5.68 17.77 9.67
N LEU A 159 -6.78 18.41 10.05
CA LEU A 159 -6.77 19.83 10.37
C LEU A 159 -6.13 20.10 11.75
N PRO A 160 -5.43 21.23 11.92
CA PRO A 160 -5.03 21.70 13.23
C PRO A 160 -6.26 21.89 14.13
N GLY A 161 -6.32 21.17 15.24
CA GLY A 161 -7.48 21.15 16.12
C GLY A 161 -8.38 19.93 15.90
N HIS A 162 -9.50 20.07 15.21
CA HIS A 162 -10.47 19.00 15.06
C HIS A 162 -10.94 18.87 13.60
N GLY A 163 -10.92 17.65 13.08
CA GLY A 163 -11.49 17.31 11.77
C GLY A 163 -10.44 17.00 10.72
N TRP A 164 -10.95 16.86 9.51
CA TRP A 164 -10.21 16.41 8.33
C TRP A 164 -10.59 17.29 7.14
N GLU A 165 -9.65 17.49 6.22
CA GLU A 165 -9.86 18.18 4.96
C GLU A 165 -9.55 17.24 3.80
N PHE A 166 -10.50 17.08 2.88
CA PHE A 166 -10.28 16.32 1.66
C PHE A 166 -9.42 17.15 0.71
N LEU A 167 -8.33 16.54 0.25
CA LEU A 167 -7.46 17.16 -0.74
C LEU A 167 -8.11 17.15 -2.13
N PRO A 168 -7.66 18.05 -3.04
CA PRO A 168 -8.14 18.06 -4.41
C PRO A 168 -7.95 16.70 -5.08
N MET A 169 -9.03 16.18 -5.70
CA MET A 169 -9.06 14.91 -6.42
C MET A 169 -9.61 15.12 -7.83
N LEU A 170 -9.31 14.23 -8.75
CA LEU A 170 -9.94 14.24 -10.06
C LEU A 170 -11.40 13.79 -9.93
N THR A 171 -12.34 14.67 -10.27
CA THR A 171 -13.78 14.41 -10.18
C THR A 171 -14.46 14.34 -11.55
N SER A 172 -13.75 14.66 -12.64
CA SER A 172 -14.30 14.67 -13.99
C SER A 172 -13.51 13.78 -14.95
N MET A 173 -14.19 13.20 -15.93
CA MET A 173 -13.54 12.45 -17.01
C MET A 173 -12.59 13.31 -17.84
N GLN A 174 -12.85 14.61 -17.96
CA GLN A 174 -11.94 15.50 -18.66
C GLN A 174 -10.60 15.64 -17.91
N SER A 175 -10.63 15.95 -16.61
CA SER A 175 -9.39 16.04 -15.81
C SER A 175 -8.65 14.69 -15.72
N TYR A 176 -9.38 13.59 -15.75
CA TYR A 176 -8.79 12.25 -15.82
C TYR A 176 -8.05 12.03 -17.15
N LYS A 177 -8.64 12.40 -18.29
CA LYS A 177 -7.97 12.38 -19.61
C LYS A 177 -6.73 13.27 -19.63
N ASP A 178 -6.83 14.45 -19.02
CA ASP A 178 -5.73 15.40 -18.94
C ASP A 178 -4.56 14.81 -18.14
N SER A 179 -4.84 14.04 -17.09
CA SER A 179 -3.80 13.34 -16.30
C SER A 179 -3.04 12.31 -17.14
N TYR A 180 -3.72 11.57 -18.02
CA TYR A 180 -3.06 10.63 -18.95
C TYR A 180 -2.23 11.34 -20.01
N ARG A 181 -2.70 12.46 -20.58
CA ARG A 181 -1.89 13.27 -21.50
C ARG A 181 -0.61 13.79 -20.84
N PHE A 182 -0.71 14.17 -19.57
CA PHE A 182 0.46 14.59 -18.82
C PHE A 182 1.42 13.42 -18.56
N ARG A 183 0.92 12.25 -18.17
CA ARG A 183 1.73 11.03 -18.01
C ARG A 183 2.46 10.65 -19.30
N LEU A 184 1.79 10.72 -20.46
CA LEU A 184 2.40 10.53 -21.78
C LEU A 184 3.59 11.46 -22.04
N THR A 185 3.59 12.64 -21.45
CA THR A 185 4.69 13.59 -21.58
C THR A 185 5.84 13.26 -20.65
N ILE A 186 5.56 12.93 -19.38
CA ILE A 186 6.61 12.84 -18.35
C ILE A 186 7.22 11.43 -18.23
N GLU A 187 6.47 10.36 -18.38
CA GLU A 187 7.00 9.02 -18.10
C GLU A 187 7.98 8.51 -19.18
N PRO A 188 7.72 8.63 -20.49
CA PRO A 188 8.71 8.32 -21.51
C PRO A 188 9.96 9.24 -21.41
N ALA A 189 9.77 10.52 -21.07
CA ALA A 189 10.86 11.47 -20.88
C ALA A 189 11.73 11.08 -19.67
N ALA A 190 11.12 10.64 -18.57
CA ALA A 190 11.84 10.17 -17.39
C ALA A 190 12.74 8.96 -17.71
N ILE A 191 12.29 8.03 -18.56
CA ILE A 191 13.11 6.90 -19.01
C ILE A 191 14.34 7.37 -19.82
N LEU A 192 14.20 8.47 -20.58
CA LEU A 192 15.28 9.02 -21.41
C LEU A 192 16.13 10.07 -20.71
N GLU A 193 15.81 10.39 -19.45
CA GLU A 193 16.54 11.40 -18.67
C GLU A 193 18.05 11.09 -18.62
N PRO A 194 18.95 12.08 -18.82
CA PRO A 194 20.41 11.86 -18.75
C PRO A 194 20.88 11.26 -17.43
N THR A 195 20.18 11.57 -16.33
CA THR A 195 20.47 11.08 -14.98
C THR A 195 19.85 9.72 -14.67
N PHE A 196 19.24 9.05 -15.67
CA PHE A 196 18.61 7.74 -15.46
C PHE A 196 19.62 6.69 -15.01
N GLU A 197 19.39 6.13 -13.85
CA GLU A 197 20.17 5.07 -13.22
C GLU A 197 19.25 3.88 -12.88
N LEU A 198 19.51 2.74 -13.51
CA LEU A 198 18.69 1.56 -13.35
C LEU A 198 18.76 1.00 -11.92
N ASP A 199 17.66 0.98 -11.21
CA ASP A 199 17.50 0.26 -9.95
C ASP A 199 16.99 -1.16 -10.27
N ARG A 200 17.95 -2.09 -10.43
CA ARG A 200 17.64 -3.47 -10.84
C ARG A 200 16.74 -4.18 -9.82
N GLU A 201 17.04 -4.08 -8.53
CA GLU A 201 16.30 -4.76 -7.46
C GLU A 201 14.85 -4.26 -7.41
N ALA A 202 14.65 -2.95 -7.44
CA ALA A 202 13.30 -2.36 -7.46
C ALA A 202 12.51 -2.80 -8.70
N LEU A 203 13.12 -2.76 -9.90
CA LEU A 203 12.46 -3.14 -11.14
C LEU A 203 12.13 -4.65 -11.21
N GLU A 204 13.02 -5.51 -10.74
CA GLU A 204 12.74 -6.95 -10.65
C GLU A 204 11.59 -7.23 -9.68
N SER A 205 11.55 -6.56 -8.54
CA SER A 205 10.47 -6.70 -7.56
C SER A 205 9.10 -6.33 -8.15
N VAL A 206 8.98 -5.17 -8.81
CA VAL A 206 7.69 -4.76 -9.41
C VAL A 206 7.31 -5.62 -10.60
N ARG A 207 8.27 -6.12 -11.40
CA ARG A 207 8.02 -7.09 -12.46
C ARG A 207 7.41 -8.38 -11.92
N ASP A 208 8.00 -8.92 -10.85
CA ASP A 208 7.55 -10.16 -10.24
C ASP A 208 6.16 -10.02 -9.62
N GLN A 209 5.81 -8.83 -9.09
CA GLN A 209 4.45 -8.50 -8.67
C GLN A 209 3.47 -8.56 -9.85
N GLN A 210 3.82 -7.97 -11.01
CA GLN A 210 2.98 -8.03 -12.22
C GLN A 210 2.86 -9.46 -12.75
N GLN A 211 3.92 -10.26 -12.65
CA GLN A 211 3.87 -11.66 -13.07
C GLN A 211 2.90 -12.48 -12.22
N ARG A 212 2.85 -12.29 -10.89
CA ARG A 212 1.86 -12.94 -10.02
C ARG A 212 0.42 -12.59 -10.40
N LEU A 213 0.16 -11.34 -10.81
CA LEU A 213 -1.16 -10.97 -11.32
C LEU A 213 -1.53 -11.77 -12.58
N ILE A 214 -0.57 -11.96 -13.51
CA ILE A 214 -0.76 -12.77 -14.73
C ILE A 214 -1.02 -14.23 -14.36
N ASP A 215 -0.34 -14.75 -13.35
CA ASP A 215 -0.40 -16.15 -12.90
C ASP A 215 -1.68 -16.48 -12.12
N GLY A 216 -2.51 -15.47 -11.79
CA GLY A 216 -3.84 -15.70 -11.24
C GLY A 216 -4.26 -14.80 -10.09
N GLU A 217 -3.35 -14.14 -9.37
CA GLU A 217 -3.70 -13.26 -8.22
C GLU A 217 -4.67 -12.14 -8.62
N ILE A 218 -4.73 -11.79 -9.90
CA ILE A 218 -5.60 -10.71 -10.41
C ILE A 218 -7.09 -10.97 -10.16
N TRP A 219 -7.51 -12.21 -9.99
CA TRP A 219 -8.91 -12.55 -9.78
C TRP A 219 -9.37 -12.30 -8.35
N ASP A 220 -8.45 -12.32 -7.39
CA ASP A 220 -8.70 -12.20 -5.96
C ASP A 220 -8.31 -10.82 -5.40
N ILE A 221 -7.49 -10.06 -6.13
CA ILE A 221 -7.02 -8.74 -5.68
C ILE A 221 -8.13 -7.68 -5.71
N SER A 222 -8.15 -6.79 -4.73
CA SER A 222 -9.07 -5.64 -4.72
C SER A 222 -8.71 -4.59 -5.79
N ASN A 223 -9.66 -3.75 -6.21
CA ASN A 223 -9.37 -2.66 -7.15
C ASN A 223 -8.35 -1.64 -6.60
N PRO A 224 -8.42 -1.23 -5.30
CA PRO A 224 -7.38 -0.41 -4.71
C PRO A 224 -5.99 -1.02 -4.79
N ASP A 225 -5.83 -2.29 -4.40
CA ASP A 225 -4.53 -2.95 -4.39
C ASP A 225 -3.98 -3.13 -5.82
N LEU A 226 -4.83 -3.45 -6.79
CA LEU A 226 -4.44 -3.52 -8.19
C LEU A 226 -3.98 -2.15 -8.73
N PHE A 227 -4.67 -1.08 -8.34
CA PHE A 227 -4.24 0.28 -8.67
C PHE A 227 -2.87 0.59 -8.06
N ASP A 228 -2.65 0.22 -6.80
CA ASP A 228 -1.39 0.47 -6.11
C ASP A 228 -0.23 -0.29 -6.75
N LEU A 229 -0.39 -1.57 -7.09
CA LEU A 229 0.63 -2.34 -7.81
C LEU A 229 0.98 -1.72 -9.17
N ASN A 230 -0.02 -1.25 -9.91
CA ASN A 230 0.20 -0.59 -11.19
C ASN A 230 0.90 0.77 -11.03
N SER A 231 0.51 1.57 -10.04
CA SER A 231 1.14 2.87 -9.76
C SER A 231 2.59 2.69 -9.30
N HIS A 232 2.86 1.75 -8.41
CA HIS A 232 4.21 1.46 -7.92
C HIS A 232 5.17 1.04 -9.04
N LEU A 233 4.70 0.29 -10.05
CA LEU A 233 5.52 -0.04 -11.21
C LEU A 233 5.95 1.21 -11.98
N HIS A 234 4.99 2.10 -12.29
CA HIS A 234 5.29 3.34 -12.99
C HIS A 234 6.19 4.27 -12.16
N GLU A 235 5.93 4.38 -10.86
CA GLU A 235 6.77 5.15 -9.94
C GLU A 235 8.20 4.59 -9.89
N ALA A 236 8.39 3.28 -9.75
CA ALA A 236 9.71 2.65 -9.73
C ALA A 236 10.51 2.91 -11.02
N ILE A 237 9.85 2.90 -12.18
CA ILE A 237 10.49 3.25 -13.45
C ILE A 237 10.90 4.73 -13.48
N VAL A 238 10.01 5.63 -13.05
CA VAL A 238 10.28 7.07 -13.05
C VAL A 238 11.31 7.44 -11.99
N GLU A 239 11.38 6.74 -10.86
CA GLU A 239 12.42 6.91 -9.84
C GLU A 239 13.83 6.66 -10.38
N CYS A 240 13.97 5.74 -11.35
CA CYS A 240 15.24 5.53 -12.04
C CYS A 240 15.74 6.78 -12.78
N SER A 241 14.87 7.75 -13.11
CA SER A 241 15.29 9.02 -13.72
C SER A 241 16.20 9.85 -12.82
N ARG A 242 16.12 9.66 -11.50
CA ARG A 242 16.76 10.48 -10.46
C ARG A 242 16.36 11.97 -10.53
N ASN A 243 15.35 12.31 -11.32
CA ASN A 243 14.83 13.66 -11.47
C ASN A 243 13.59 13.85 -10.57
N MET A 244 13.76 14.62 -9.49
CA MET A 244 12.71 14.85 -8.49
C MET A 244 11.45 15.47 -9.08
N PHE A 245 11.55 16.27 -10.16
CA PHE A 245 10.37 16.87 -10.78
C PHE A 245 9.49 15.83 -11.46
N PHE A 246 10.07 14.84 -12.15
CA PHE A 246 9.29 13.72 -12.71
C PHE A 246 8.68 12.86 -11.60
N ILE A 247 9.47 12.51 -10.61
CA ILE A 247 9.06 11.63 -9.49
C ILE A 247 7.88 12.25 -8.73
N GLU A 248 8.01 13.49 -8.25
CA GLU A 248 6.97 14.15 -7.47
C GLU A 248 5.71 14.47 -8.30
N SER A 249 5.89 14.77 -9.60
CA SER A 249 4.77 14.99 -10.51
C SER A 249 3.95 13.73 -10.71
N LEU A 250 4.59 12.58 -10.93
CA LEU A 250 3.88 11.31 -11.10
C LEU A 250 3.19 10.90 -9.80
N ARG A 251 3.87 10.93 -8.66
CA ARG A 251 3.28 10.62 -7.35
C ARG A 251 2.06 11.49 -7.04
N ARG A 252 2.13 12.79 -7.36
CA ARG A 252 0.98 13.68 -7.20
C ARG A 252 -0.20 13.26 -8.07
N ILE A 253 0.05 12.91 -9.33
CA ILE A 253 -1.01 12.47 -10.26
C ILE A 253 -1.62 11.17 -9.77
N ASP A 254 -0.83 10.20 -9.32
CA ASP A 254 -1.33 8.94 -8.82
C ASP A 254 -2.23 9.12 -7.59
N ARG A 255 -1.86 10.02 -6.66
CA ARG A 255 -2.74 10.37 -5.54
C ARG A 255 -4.08 10.94 -5.99
N ILE A 256 -4.09 11.94 -6.89
CA ILE A 256 -5.34 12.66 -7.26
C ILE A 256 -6.25 11.85 -8.18
N ARG A 257 -5.75 10.85 -8.94
CA ARG A 257 -6.55 9.99 -9.83
C ARG A 257 -7.08 8.72 -9.15
N ARG A 258 -6.57 8.40 -7.96
CA ARG A 258 -6.85 7.15 -7.21
C ARG A 258 -8.35 6.84 -7.09
N LEU A 259 -9.15 7.79 -6.63
CA LEU A 259 -10.58 7.53 -6.40
C LEU A 259 -11.37 7.26 -7.68
N ILE A 260 -11.03 7.92 -8.79
CA ILE A 260 -11.65 7.63 -10.10
C ILE A 260 -11.32 6.20 -10.54
N GLU A 261 -10.09 5.76 -10.33
CA GLU A 261 -9.67 4.39 -10.66
C GLU A 261 -10.40 3.34 -9.81
N TYR A 262 -10.62 3.60 -8.54
CA TYR A 262 -11.35 2.69 -7.65
C TYR A 262 -12.82 2.52 -8.03
N LYS A 263 -13.47 3.61 -8.49
CA LYS A 263 -14.86 3.58 -8.93
C LYS A 263 -15.03 2.79 -10.23
N ARG A 264 -14.02 2.75 -11.08
CA ARG A 264 -14.08 2.03 -12.36
C ARG A 264 -13.95 0.54 -12.14
N SER A 265 -14.97 -0.21 -12.58
CA SER A 265 -14.86 -1.66 -12.65
C SER A 265 -13.80 -2.01 -13.69
N LEU A 266 -12.64 -2.51 -13.22
CA LEU A 266 -11.60 -2.99 -14.12
C LEU A 266 -12.02 -4.38 -14.65
N ASP A 267 -12.17 -4.49 -15.97
CA ASP A 267 -12.21 -5.80 -16.61
C ASP A 267 -10.90 -6.52 -16.32
N ARG A 268 -10.97 -7.59 -15.55
CA ARG A 268 -9.79 -8.38 -15.12
C ARG A 268 -9.02 -8.97 -16.30
N LYS A 269 -9.71 -9.37 -17.37
CA LYS A 269 -9.06 -9.87 -18.59
C LYS A 269 -8.19 -8.78 -19.22
N TYR A 270 -8.71 -7.56 -19.20
CA TYR A 270 -7.97 -6.42 -19.69
C TYR A 270 -6.79 -6.05 -18.78
N ALA A 271 -6.98 -6.12 -17.47
CA ALA A 271 -5.91 -5.89 -16.51
C ALA A 271 -4.75 -6.89 -16.67
N ILE A 272 -5.02 -8.17 -17.02
CA ILE A 272 -3.99 -9.16 -17.36
C ILE A 272 -3.15 -8.70 -18.57
N VAL A 273 -3.80 -8.15 -19.60
CA VAL A 273 -3.07 -7.63 -20.78
C VAL A 273 -2.12 -6.51 -20.34
N ARG A 274 -2.59 -5.61 -19.47
CA ARG A 274 -1.75 -4.52 -18.93
C ARG A 274 -0.59 -5.04 -18.10
N SER A 275 -0.81 -6.03 -17.25
CA SER A 275 0.27 -6.65 -16.48
C SER A 275 1.33 -7.28 -17.39
N ARG A 276 0.95 -7.89 -18.53
CA ARG A 276 1.90 -8.38 -19.53
C ARG A 276 2.70 -7.26 -20.20
N GLU A 277 2.06 -6.15 -20.52
CA GLU A 277 2.73 -4.95 -21.03
C GLU A 277 3.73 -4.39 -20.02
N HIS A 278 3.37 -4.36 -18.74
CA HIS A 278 4.25 -3.93 -17.65
C HIS A 278 5.48 -4.83 -17.51
N VAL A 279 5.30 -6.17 -17.54
CA VAL A 279 6.43 -7.13 -17.54
C VAL A 279 7.34 -6.91 -18.75
N HIS A 280 6.76 -6.71 -19.93
CA HIS A 280 7.54 -6.42 -21.14
C HIS A 280 8.36 -5.13 -21.02
N LEU A 281 7.73 -4.07 -20.56
CA LEU A 281 8.36 -2.75 -20.34
C LEU A 281 9.57 -2.85 -19.39
N VAL A 282 9.39 -3.52 -18.26
CA VAL A 282 10.48 -3.71 -17.28
C VAL A 282 11.60 -4.55 -17.89
N ASN A 283 11.28 -5.61 -18.64
CA ASN A 283 12.29 -6.43 -19.30
C ASN A 283 13.11 -5.62 -20.33
N LEU A 284 12.50 -4.69 -21.07
CA LEU A 284 13.25 -3.77 -21.95
C LEU A 284 14.28 -2.94 -21.17
N LEU A 285 13.89 -2.41 -20.00
CA LEU A 285 14.78 -1.64 -19.13
C LEU A 285 15.90 -2.49 -18.54
N LEU A 286 15.59 -3.68 -18.02
CA LEU A 286 16.57 -4.61 -17.45
C LEU A 286 17.62 -5.08 -18.48
N ASN A 287 17.24 -5.13 -19.76
CA ASN A 287 18.12 -5.44 -20.88
C ASN A 287 18.85 -4.22 -21.46
N GLY A 288 18.72 -3.05 -20.86
CA GLY A 288 19.40 -1.82 -21.28
C GLY A 288 18.76 -1.10 -22.49
N ASN A 289 17.60 -1.55 -22.95
CA ASN A 289 16.92 -1.01 -24.13
C ASN A 289 16.05 0.20 -23.81
N ARG A 290 16.66 1.27 -23.19
CA ARG A 290 15.95 2.44 -22.71
C ARG A 290 15.09 3.12 -23.78
N ARG A 291 15.58 3.24 -25.02
CA ARG A 291 14.82 3.87 -26.11
C ARG A 291 13.55 3.07 -26.43
N ALA A 292 13.69 1.77 -26.63
CA ALA A 292 12.54 0.90 -26.87
C ALA A 292 11.55 0.90 -25.69
N ALA A 293 12.04 0.99 -24.43
CA ALA A 293 11.19 1.10 -23.26
C ALA A 293 10.39 2.42 -23.24
N ALA A 294 10.99 3.55 -23.63
CA ALA A 294 10.30 4.84 -23.69
C ALA A 294 9.25 4.86 -24.81
N ASP A 295 9.57 4.30 -25.97
CA ASP A 295 8.63 4.19 -27.09
C ASP A 295 7.45 3.27 -26.68
N PHE A 296 7.72 2.13 -26.05
CA PHE A 296 6.69 1.22 -25.55
C PHE A 296 5.85 1.83 -24.41
N MET A 297 6.43 2.61 -23.51
CA MET A 297 5.69 3.37 -22.49
C MET A 297 4.68 4.32 -23.13
N THR A 298 5.06 4.96 -24.24
CA THR A 298 4.17 5.85 -25.00
C THR A 298 2.99 5.07 -25.59
N GLU A 299 3.23 3.91 -26.17
CA GLU A 299 2.18 3.03 -26.73
C GLU A 299 1.25 2.53 -25.62
N HIS A 300 1.82 2.04 -24.51
CA HIS A 300 1.08 1.57 -23.35
C HIS A 300 0.13 2.63 -22.81
N LEU A 301 0.62 3.83 -22.51
CA LEU A 301 -0.19 4.93 -21.97
C LEU A 301 -1.24 5.45 -22.96
N SER A 302 -0.91 5.48 -24.27
CA SER A 302 -1.85 5.89 -25.31
C SER A 302 -3.02 4.93 -25.42
N SER A 303 -2.76 3.63 -25.41
CA SER A 303 -3.80 2.60 -25.48
C SER A 303 -4.72 2.60 -24.26
N VAL A 304 -4.17 2.84 -23.05
CA VAL A 304 -4.96 3.02 -21.82
C VAL A 304 -5.85 4.26 -21.92
N SER A 305 -5.32 5.37 -22.44
CA SER A 305 -6.05 6.62 -22.60
C SER A 305 -7.29 6.46 -23.51
N VAL A 306 -7.17 5.76 -24.63
CA VAL A 306 -8.28 5.57 -25.60
C VAL A 306 -9.39 4.72 -24.98
N MET A 307 -9.06 3.60 -24.33
CA MET A 307 -10.07 2.66 -23.83
C MET A 307 -10.78 3.15 -22.57
N LYS A 308 -10.09 3.87 -21.68
CA LYS A 308 -10.71 4.47 -20.49
C LYS A 308 -11.61 5.66 -20.80
N VAL A 309 -11.67 6.08 -22.06
CA VAL A 309 -12.47 7.19 -22.56
C VAL A 309 -13.75 6.73 -23.23
N SER A 310 -13.83 5.46 -23.64
CA SER A 310 -14.96 4.90 -24.39
C SER A 310 -16.07 4.31 -23.52
N ASP A 311 -15.84 4.21 -22.21
CA ASP A 311 -16.79 3.79 -21.17
C ASP A 311 -17.24 5.01 -20.34
#